data_9f40e576b44ec7c9093acbc4915396ff
#
_entry.id   9f40e576b44ec7c9093acbc4915396ff
#
_cell.length_a   1.000
_cell.length_b   1.000
_cell.length_c   1.000
_cell.angle_alpha   90.00
_cell.angle_beta   90.00
_cell.angle_gamma   90.00
#
_symmetry.space_group_name_H-M   'P 1'
#
loop_
_entity.id
_entity.type
_entity.pdbx_description
1 polymer ?
#
loop_
_entity_poly.entity_id
_entity_poly.type
_entity_poly.pdbx_seq_one_letter_code
_entity_poly.pdbx_strand_id
1 'polypeptide(L)'
;MNNISGNVIIKQPKNQFIENVQKWVLLDNQIKIVNEKTKKMREMKNSLSEDICKYMNDNDLINKKIGITNGELRIVEKKDYSPLSYGYIEKKLEEIIPDKSHVEFIIQYLKDNREITLSQEIRSNYNKN
;
A
#
# COMPACT_ATOMS: atom_id res chain seq x y z
N MET A 1 26.54 -1.95 32.33
CA MET A 1 26.54 -2.00 31.63
C MET A 1 25.96 -2.09 30.75
N ASN A 2 25.94 -2.03 30.27
CA ASN A 2 25.56 -2.19 29.41
C ASN A 2 25.57 -2.81 28.67
N ASN A 3 25.14 -3.26 28.53
CA ASN A 3 25.33 -3.98 27.68
C ASN A 3 24.33 -4.53 26.86
N ILE A 4 24.07 -4.01 25.98
CA ILE A 4 23.33 -4.56 24.91
C ILE A 4 24.23 -5.59 24.35
N SER A 5 24.15 -6.65 24.09
CA SER A 5 25.11 -7.69 23.86
C SER A 5 26.51 -7.29 24.32
N GLY A 6 27.24 -8.19 24.86
CA GLY A 6 28.49 -7.90 25.55
C GLY A 6 29.58 -7.24 24.72
N ASN A 7 29.45 -7.28 23.40
CA ASN A 7 30.54 -6.81 22.54
C ASN A 7 30.25 -5.51 21.83
N VAL A 8 29.15 -4.90 22.17
CA VAL A 8 28.75 -3.66 21.49
C VAL A 8 29.44 -2.48 22.12
N ILE A 9 30.11 -1.70 21.29
CA ILE A 9 30.63 -0.42 21.70
C ILE A 9 29.60 0.62 21.30
N ILE A 10 28.97 1.21 22.28
CA ILE A 10 27.95 2.20 22.04
C ILE A 10 28.63 3.55 21.92
N LYS A 11 28.65 4.09 20.70
CA LYS A 11 29.30 5.37 20.45
C LYS A 11 28.43 6.54 20.86
N GLN A 12 27.09 6.40 20.78
CA GLN A 12 26.23 7.39 21.38
C GLN A 12 25.92 6.98 22.81
N PRO A 13 25.57 7.94 23.66
CA PRO A 13 25.19 7.64 25.04
C PRO A 13 24.05 6.63 25.09
N LYS A 14 24.08 5.77 26.07
CA LYS A 14 23.03 4.77 26.28
C LYS A 14 21.65 5.38 26.37
N ASN A 15 21.52 6.55 27.06
CA ASN A 15 20.24 7.23 27.18
C ASN A 15 19.74 7.76 25.82
N GLN A 16 20.64 8.14 24.90
CA GLN A 16 20.25 8.56 23.56
C GLN A 16 19.66 7.38 22.77
N PHE A 17 20.24 6.22 22.92
CA PHE A 17 19.71 5.01 22.30
C PHE A 17 18.30 4.70 22.82
N ILE A 18 18.13 4.77 24.13
CA ILE A 18 16.83 4.53 24.77
C ILE A 18 15.79 5.56 24.31
N GLU A 19 16.18 6.82 24.24
CA GLU A 19 15.29 7.87 23.74
C GLU A 19 14.86 7.60 22.30
N ASN A 20 15.80 7.15 21.46
CA ASN A 20 15.48 6.85 20.06
C ASN A 20 14.47 5.70 19.97
N VAL A 21 14.62 4.68 20.78
CA VAL A 21 13.67 3.56 20.81
C VAL A 21 12.30 4.04 21.26
N GLN A 22 12.24 4.86 22.31
CA GLN A 22 10.98 5.40 22.83
C GLN A 22 10.29 6.27 21.79
N LYS A 23 11.02 7.12 21.09
CA LYS A 23 10.48 7.96 20.04
C LYS A 23 9.95 7.12 18.88
N TRP A 24 10.71 6.09 18.51
CA TRP A 24 10.30 5.18 17.45
C TRP A 24 8.96 4.51 17.78
N VAL A 25 8.84 3.99 18.99
CA VAL A 25 7.60 3.32 19.44
C VAL A 25 6.43 4.29 19.45
N LEU A 26 6.66 5.51 19.94
CA LEU A 26 5.62 6.53 19.98
C LEU A 26 5.12 6.87 18.57
N LEU A 27 6.05 7.08 17.64
CA LEU A 27 5.70 7.39 16.25
C LEU A 27 5.01 6.21 15.57
N ASP A 28 5.47 4.99 15.82
CA ASP A 28 4.86 3.79 15.27
C ASP A 28 3.38 3.70 15.68
N ASN A 29 3.10 3.93 16.95
CA ASN A 29 1.73 3.92 17.46
C ASN A 29 0.89 5.06 16.90
N GLN A 30 1.46 6.25 16.79
CA GLN A 30 0.76 7.40 16.22
C GLN A 30 0.42 7.18 14.75
N ILE A 31 1.35 6.62 13.99
CA ILE A 31 1.12 6.31 12.58
C ILE A 31 -0.03 5.31 12.42
N LYS A 32 -0.10 4.30 13.27
CA LYS A 32 -1.20 3.34 13.24
C LYS A 32 -2.54 4.02 13.45
N ILE A 33 -2.61 4.93 14.41
CA ILE A 33 -3.85 5.68 14.71
C ILE A 33 -4.24 6.55 13.51
N VAL A 34 -3.28 7.28 12.96
CA VAL A 34 -3.52 8.16 11.81
C VAL A 34 -3.95 7.35 10.59
N ASN A 35 -3.30 6.22 10.35
CA ASN A 35 -3.65 5.34 9.22
C ASN A 35 -5.07 4.80 9.35
N GLU A 36 -5.47 4.42 10.56
CA GLU A 36 -6.83 3.94 10.80
C GLU A 36 -7.87 5.04 10.55
N LYS A 37 -7.60 6.25 11.02
CA LYS A 37 -8.47 7.40 10.78
C LYS A 37 -8.55 7.74 9.29
N THR A 38 -7.40 7.71 8.61
CA THR A 38 -7.33 8.00 7.18
C THR A 38 -8.10 6.96 6.37
N LYS A 39 -7.99 5.70 6.76
CA LYS A 39 -8.74 4.61 6.12
C LYS A 39 -10.24 4.87 6.20
N LYS A 40 -10.73 5.20 7.38
CA LYS A 40 -12.16 5.51 7.57
C LYS A 40 -12.59 6.71 6.75
N MET A 41 -11.77 7.75 6.72
CA MET A 41 -12.07 8.94 5.92
C MET A 41 -12.13 8.63 4.43
N ARG A 42 -11.23 7.78 3.93
CA ARG A 42 -11.26 7.36 2.52
C ARG A 42 -12.51 6.54 2.21
N GLU A 43 -12.90 5.66 3.11
CA GLU A 43 -14.11 4.85 2.94
C GLU A 43 -15.35 5.76 2.87
N MET A 44 -15.43 6.76 3.74
CA MET A 44 -16.52 7.72 3.73
C MET A 44 -16.53 8.54 2.44
N LYS A 45 -15.35 9.01 2.02
CA LYS A 45 -15.21 9.78 0.80
C LYS A 45 -15.62 8.95 -0.42
N ASN A 46 -15.23 7.69 -0.46
CA ASN A 46 -15.57 6.79 -1.56
C ASN A 46 -17.07 6.55 -1.62
N SER A 47 -17.71 6.38 -0.47
CA SER A 47 -19.16 6.21 -0.40
C SER A 47 -19.88 7.45 -0.93
N LEU A 48 -19.43 8.64 -0.54
CA LEU A 48 -19.99 9.89 -1.05
C LEU A 48 -19.75 10.04 -2.53
N SER A 49 -18.58 9.64 -3.02
CA SER A 49 -18.28 9.68 -4.46
C SER A 49 -19.24 8.81 -5.25
N GLU A 50 -19.54 7.62 -4.74
CA GLU A 50 -20.50 6.73 -5.40
C GLU A 50 -21.90 7.37 -5.47
N ASP A 51 -22.34 7.97 -4.36
CA ASP A 51 -23.64 8.63 -4.30
C ASP A 51 -23.71 9.83 -5.26
N ILE A 52 -22.65 10.62 -5.29
CA ILE A 52 -22.59 11.78 -6.20
C ILE A 52 -22.61 11.33 -7.66
N CYS A 53 -21.80 10.34 -7.99
CA CYS A 53 -21.76 9.82 -9.37
C CYS A 53 -23.11 9.24 -9.77
N LYS A 54 -23.76 8.51 -8.87
CA LYS A 54 -25.08 7.94 -9.14
C LYS A 54 -26.11 9.04 -9.42
N TYR A 55 -26.14 10.05 -8.57
CA TYR A 55 -27.06 11.17 -8.77
C TYR A 55 -26.82 11.86 -10.11
N MET A 56 -25.57 12.14 -10.44
CA MET A 56 -25.23 12.83 -11.68
C MET A 56 -25.59 11.98 -12.91
N ASN A 57 -25.37 10.67 -12.84
CA ASN A 57 -25.76 9.78 -13.92
C ASN A 57 -27.27 9.69 -14.07
N ASP A 58 -28.00 9.57 -12.96
CA ASP A 58 -29.45 9.42 -12.98
C ASP A 58 -30.17 10.69 -13.50
N ASN A 59 -29.51 11.84 -13.40
CA ASN A 59 -30.08 13.11 -13.79
C ASN A 59 -29.44 13.74 -15.03
N ASP A 60 -28.68 12.95 -15.80
CA ASP A 60 -28.00 13.39 -17.01
C ASP A 60 -27.08 14.59 -16.81
N LEU A 61 -26.40 14.62 -15.65
CA LEU A 61 -25.51 15.70 -15.27
C LEU A 61 -24.02 15.30 -15.32
N ILE A 62 -23.72 14.11 -15.85
CA ILE A 62 -22.38 13.53 -15.78
C ILE A 62 -21.31 14.42 -16.39
N ASN A 63 -21.65 15.23 -17.38
CA ASN A 63 -20.71 16.12 -18.06
C ASN A 63 -20.69 17.53 -17.47
N LYS A 64 -21.46 17.76 -16.43
CA LYS A 64 -21.54 19.09 -15.80
C LYS A 64 -20.47 19.24 -14.73
N LYS A 65 -20.03 20.48 -14.54
CA LYS A 65 -19.12 20.83 -13.45
C LYS A 65 -19.92 21.14 -12.20
N ILE A 66 -19.37 20.79 -11.06
CA ILE A 66 -19.95 21.13 -9.76
C ILE A 66 -19.13 22.27 -9.19
N GLY A 67 -19.76 23.45 -9.03
CA GLY A 67 -19.07 24.59 -8.44
C GLY A 67 -18.94 24.44 -6.94
N ILE A 68 -17.76 24.74 -6.41
CA ILE A 68 -17.49 24.78 -4.97
C ILE A 68 -16.82 26.12 -4.66
N THR A 69 -16.64 26.43 -3.37
CA THR A 69 -16.16 27.73 -2.91
C THR A 69 -14.86 28.17 -3.59
N ASN A 70 -13.92 27.26 -3.76
CA ASN A 70 -12.59 27.60 -4.28
C ASN A 70 -12.21 26.80 -5.53
N GLY A 71 -13.21 26.36 -6.28
CA GLY A 71 -12.93 25.60 -7.50
C GLY A 71 -14.15 24.90 -8.04
N GLU A 72 -13.89 23.81 -8.72
CA GLU A 72 -14.94 23.00 -9.31
C GLU A 72 -14.58 21.53 -9.25
N LEU A 73 -15.60 20.68 -9.27
CA LEU A 73 -15.43 19.23 -9.33
C LEU A 73 -15.96 18.73 -10.66
N ARG A 74 -15.38 17.68 -11.16
CA ARG A 74 -15.82 16.99 -12.38
C ARG A 74 -15.79 15.51 -12.17
N ILE A 75 -16.71 14.83 -12.83
CA ILE A 75 -16.64 13.37 -12.91
C ILE A 75 -15.87 13.04 -14.19
N VAL A 76 -14.83 12.23 -14.02
CA VAL A 76 -13.97 11.80 -15.13
C VAL A 76 -13.92 10.28 -15.16
N GLU A 77 -13.73 9.72 -16.35
CA GLU A 77 -13.50 8.30 -16.48
C GLU A 77 -12.03 8.02 -16.26
N LYS A 78 -11.75 7.06 -15.40
CA LYS A 78 -10.39 6.64 -15.11
C LYS A 78 -10.19 5.22 -15.64
N LYS A 79 -9.06 5.01 -16.32
CA LYS A 79 -8.70 3.67 -16.79
C LYS A 79 -7.87 2.98 -15.71
N ASP A 80 -8.36 1.85 -15.25
CA ASP A 80 -7.63 1.01 -14.32
C ASP A 80 -7.20 -0.26 -15.05
N TYR A 81 -5.90 -0.50 -15.08
CA TYR A 81 -5.35 -1.68 -15.75
C TYR A 81 -5.19 -2.81 -14.76
N SER A 82 -5.46 -4.02 -15.23
CA SER A 82 -5.22 -5.21 -14.41
C SER A 82 -3.75 -5.30 -14.02
N PRO A 83 -3.44 -5.61 -12.75
CA PRO A 83 -2.03 -5.80 -12.37
C PRO A 83 -1.41 -6.96 -13.14
N LEU A 84 -0.13 -6.83 -13.47
CA LEU A 84 0.61 -7.88 -14.15
C LEU A 84 1.09 -8.92 -13.13
N SER A 85 0.14 -9.60 -12.48
CA SER A 85 0.46 -10.68 -11.55
C SER A 85 0.88 -11.91 -12.33
N TYR A 86 1.56 -12.84 -11.68
CA TYR A 86 1.94 -14.11 -12.32
C TYR A 86 0.71 -14.85 -12.84
N GLY A 87 -0.39 -14.87 -12.09
CA GLY A 87 -1.62 -15.50 -12.53
C GLY A 87 -2.21 -14.86 -13.78
N TYR A 88 -2.19 -13.54 -13.85
CA TYR A 88 -2.66 -12.82 -15.02
C TYR A 88 -1.81 -13.12 -16.24
N ILE A 89 -0.48 -13.06 -16.06
CA ILE A 89 0.47 -13.33 -17.15
C ILE A 89 0.29 -14.77 -17.65
N GLU A 90 0.18 -15.74 -16.73
CA GLU A 90 -0.04 -17.14 -17.09
C GLU A 90 -1.29 -17.31 -17.92
N LYS A 91 -2.39 -16.72 -17.47
CA LYS A 91 -3.66 -16.79 -18.19
C LYS A 91 -3.57 -16.23 -19.59
N LYS A 92 -2.89 -15.09 -19.75
CA LYS A 92 -2.74 -14.45 -21.06
C LYS A 92 -1.80 -15.22 -21.98
N LEU A 93 -0.75 -15.79 -21.43
CA LEU A 93 0.16 -16.64 -22.22
C LEU A 93 -0.53 -17.91 -22.71
N GLU A 94 -1.43 -18.48 -21.92
CA GLU A 94 -2.19 -19.66 -22.33
C GLU A 94 -3.08 -19.38 -23.54
N GLU A 95 -3.48 -18.14 -23.76
CA GLU A 95 -4.28 -17.75 -24.92
C GLU A 95 -3.47 -17.76 -26.23
N ILE A 96 -2.15 -17.62 -26.15
CA ILE A 96 -1.29 -17.51 -27.35
C ILE A 96 -0.27 -18.62 -27.47
N ILE A 97 0.01 -19.37 -26.41
CA ILE A 97 0.94 -20.50 -26.42
C ILE A 97 0.14 -21.78 -26.16
N PRO A 98 0.04 -22.67 -27.17
CA PRO A 98 -0.76 -23.89 -27.03
C PRO A 98 -0.24 -24.89 -25.99
N ASP A 99 1.08 -24.97 -25.82
CA ASP A 99 1.71 -25.91 -24.93
C ASP A 99 1.68 -25.37 -23.48
N LYS A 100 0.83 -25.98 -22.65
CA LYS A 100 0.66 -25.58 -21.29
C LYS A 100 1.94 -25.72 -20.46
N SER A 101 2.73 -26.75 -20.71
CA SER A 101 3.99 -26.94 -19.98
C SER A 101 5.00 -25.85 -20.32
N HIS A 102 4.95 -25.31 -21.52
CA HIS A 102 5.80 -24.18 -21.91
C HIS A 102 5.43 -22.93 -21.15
N VAL A 103 4.14 -22.68 -20.98
CA VAL A 103 3.65 -21.54 -20.18
C VAL A 103 4.11 -21.69 -18.74
N GLU A 104 3.96 -22.87 -18.17
CA GLU A 104 4.40 -23.16 -16.79
C GLU A 104 5.90 -22.91 -16.63
N PHE A 105 6.69 -23.30 -17.60
CA PHE A 105 8.13 -23.05 -17.60
C PHE A 105 8.43 -21.56 -17.58
N ILE A 106 7.76 -20.79 -18.41
CA ILE A 106 7.98 -19.33 -18.47
C ILE A 106 7.67 -18.67 -17.14
N ILE A 107 6.54 -19.02 -16.55
CA ILE A 107 6.13 -18.46 -15.25
C ILE A 107 7.13 -18.83 -14.16
N GLN A 108 7.57 -20.08 -14.12
CA GLN A 108 8.54 -20.52 -13.12
C GLN A 108 9.88 -19.81 -13.30
N TYR A 109 10.30 -19.63 -14.55
CA TYR A 109 11.52 -18.92 -14.88
C TYR A 109 11.48 -17.48 -14.35
N LEU A 110 10.35 -16.79 -14.54
CA LEU A 110 10.18 -15.43 -14.04
C LEU A 110 10.27 -15.37 -12.52
N LYS A 111 9.65 -16.33 -11.83
CA LYS A 111 9.69 -16.40 -10.37
C LYS A 111 11.10 -16.66 -9.86
N ASP A 112 11.82 -17.58 -10.48
CA ASP A 112 13.14 -18.01 -10.05
C ASP A 112 14.21 -16.95 -10.30
N ASN A 113 14.01 -16.10 -11.29
CA ASN A 113 15.00 -15.10 -11.70
C ASN A 113 14.64 -13.69 -11.24
N ARG A 114 13.68 -13.57 -10.35
CA ARG A 114 13.30 -12.26 -9.80
C ARG A 114 14.41 -11.72 -8.92
N GLU A 115 14.78 -10.48 -9.16
CA GLU A 115 15.82 -9.83 -8.38
C GLU A 115 15.35 -9.56 -6.96
N ILE A 116 16.23 -9.74 -5.99
CA ILE A 116 15.95 -9.54 -4.57
C ILE A 116 16.92 -8.51 -4.03
N THR A 117 16.40 -7.50 -3.36
CA THR A 117 17.20 -6.53 -2.63
C THR A 117 16.94 -6.73 -1.14
N LEU A 118 18.01 -6.90 -0.38
CA LEU A 118 17.89 -7.09 1.06
C LEU A 118 18.10 -5.76 1.77
N SER A 119 17.27 -5.49 2.76
CA SER A 119 17.39 -4.30 3.60
C SER A 119 17.00 -4.65 5.03
N GLN A 120 17.41 -3.81 5.96
CA GLN A 120 17.07 -4.00 7.37
C GLN A 120 15.97 -3.04 7.75
N GLU A 121 15.04 -3.52 8.55
CA GLU A 121 13.95 -2.68 9.06
C GLU A 121 13.62 -3.11 10.49
N ILE A 122 13.01 -2.20 11.23
CA ILE A 122 12.55 -2.49 12.58
C ILE A 122 11.07 -2.85 12.50
N ARG A 123 10.73 -3.98 13.08
CA ARG A 123 9.33 -4.42 13.17
C ARG A 123 8.91 -4.48 14.62
N SER A 124 7.71 -4.01 14.87
CA SER A 124 7.13 -4.08 16.20
C SER A 124 6.28 -5.34 16.34
N ASN A 125 6.25 -5.87 17.55
CA ASN A 125 5.38 -6.97 17.90
C ASN A 125 4.90 -6.72 19.31
N TYR A 126 3.74 -6.07 19.42
CA TYR A 126 3.22 -5.66 20.72
C TYR A 126 2.43 -6.80 21.37
N ASN A 127 2.51 -6.86 22.69
CA ASN A 127 1.73 -7.83 23.45
C ASN A 127 0.24 -7.50 23.35
N LYS A 128 -0.56 -8.54 23.23
CA LYS A 128 -2.03 -8.39 23.23
C LYS A 128 -2.54 -8.40 24.65
N ASN A 129 -3.51 -7.53 24.92
CA ASN A 129 -4.16 -7.47 26.22
C ASN A 129 -5.51 -8.20 26.18
#